data_fee1a771dae308f25f87eeca91204908
#
_entry.id   fee1a771dae308f25f87eeca91204908
#
_cell.length_a   1.000
_cell.length_b   1.000
_cell.length_c   1.000
_cell.angle_alpha   90.00
_cell.angle_beta   90.00
_cell.angle_gamma   90.00
#
_symmetry.space_group_name_H-M   'P 1'
#
loop_
_entity.id
_entity.type
_entity.pdbx_description
1 polymer ?
#
loop_
_entity_poly.entity_id
_entity_poly.type
_entity_poly.pdbx_seq_one_letter_code
_entity_poly.pdbx_strand_id
1 'polypeptide(L)'
;YYLEMRKSQEFLILRTNGISLWRAFFIISIVPLVFGLLSILVLNPIVSFSQKIYSVNYEKIFGKGNYSISISNQGLWLRDRSNLGETIINGTFLDTERARIKRPVFFLINSDTQFTKRIDADWAYLDNYVWNLENPMVNGEKFNSSTTLKIKSVLNKSDLKYTSNAPYSLSFFEIA
;
A
#
# COMPACT_ATOMS: atom_id res chain seq x y z
N TYR A 1 -25.00 23.91 -25.85
CA TYR A 1 -24.30 24.93 -26.64
C TYR A 1 -24.31 24.58 -28.14
N TYR A 2 -23.84 23.42 -28.56
CA TYR A 2 -23.79 22.98 -29.96
C TYR A 2 -25.18 22.81 -30.60
N LEU A 3 -26.16 22.32 -29.84
CA LEU A 3 -27.58 22.19 -30.27
C LEU A 3 -28.30 23.53 -30.38
N GLU A 4 -27.94 24.49 -29.55
CA GLU A 4 -28.46 25.85 -29.59
C GLU A 4 -27.92 26.64 -30.78
N MET A 5 -26.60 26.54 -31.05
CA MET A 5 -26.00 27.15 -32.26
C MET A 5 -26.63 26.62 -33.57
N ARG A 6 -27.06 25.37 -33.60
CA ARG A 6 -27.75 24.77 -34.75
C ARG A 6 -29.17 25.34 -34.95
N LYS A 7 -29.86 25.74 -33.86
CA LYS A 7 -31.19 26.34 -33.89
C LYS A 7 -31.17 27.83 -34.26
N SER A 8 -30.11 28.56 -33.90
CA SER A 8 -30.02 30.02 -34.07
C SER A 8 -29.46 30.49 -35.42
N GLN A 9 -29.29 29.59 -36.40
CA GLN A 9 -28.71 29.87 -37.72
C GLN A 9 -27.29 30.47 -37.69
N GLU A 10 -26.65 30.59 -36.52
CA GLU A 10 -25.28 31.07 -36.38
C GLU A 10 -24.29 30.19 -37.14
N PHE A 11 -24.62 28.93 -37.29
CA PHE A 11 -23.84 27.95 -38.06
C PHE A 11 -23.83 28.30 -39.57
N LEU A 12 -24.90 28.88 -40.08
CA LEU A 12 -25.02 29.30 -41.46
C LEU A 12 -24.14 30.54 -41.72
N ILE A 13 -24.10 31.46 -40.75
CA ILE A 13 -23.29 32.69 -40.80
C ILE A 13 -21.80 32.35 -40.77
N LEU A 14 -21.36 31.39 -39.96
CA LEU A 14 -19.97 30.91 -39.92
C LEU A 14 -19.56 30.31 -41.28
N ARG A 15 -20.46 29.56 -41.91
CA ARG A 15 -20.19 28.90 -43.19
C ARG A 15 -20.17 29.86 -44.38
N THR A 16 -21.01 30.90 -44.38
CA THR A 16 -21.00 31.94 -45.39
C THR A 16 -19.75 32.82 -45.33
N ASN A 17 -19.16 32.98 -44.16
CA ASN A 17 -17.85 33.65 -43.97
C ASN A 17 -16.64 32.75 -44.28
N GLY A 18 -16.84 31.56 -44.86
CA GLY A 18 -15.75 30.68 -45.32
C GLY A 18 -15.02 29.97 -44.19
N ILE A 19 -15.54 30.01 -42.96
CA ILE A 19 -14.91 29.32 -41.83
C ILE A 19 -15.30 27.83 -41.86
N SER A 20 -14.34 26.96 -42.04
CA SER A 20 -14.52 25.50 -41.96
C SER A 20 -14.98 25.11 -40.57
N LEU A 21 -15.96 24.20 -40.49
CA LEU A 21 -16.47 23.57 -39.26
C LEU A 21 -15.35 22.99 -38.38
N TRP A 22 -14.36 22.42 -38.99
CA TRP A 22 -13.20 21.87 -38.31
C TRP A 22 -12.37 22.97 -37.61
N ARG A 23 -12.23 24.13 -38.25
CA ARG A 23 -11.50 25.26 -37.67
C ARG A 23 -12.24 25.83 -36.45
N ALA A 24 -13.58 25.96 -36.52
CA ALA A 24 -14.41 26.35 -35.39
C ALA A 24 -14.33 25.33 -34.24
N PHE A 25 -14.37 24.05 -34.57
CA PHE A 25 -14.23 22.97 -33.58
C PHE A 25 -12.86 23.00 -32.87
N PHE A 26 -11.78 23.18 -33.62
CA PHE A 26 -10.44 23.27 -33.03
C PHE A 26 -10.28 24.42 -32.07
N ILE A 27 -10.82 25.60 -32.42
CA ILE A 27 -10.75 26.79 -31.55
C ILE A 27 -11.48 26.55 -30.24
N ILE A 28 -12.68 25.97 -30.29
CA ILE A 28 -13.47 25.67 -29.09
C ILE A 28 -12.82 24.56 -28.24
N SER A 29 -12.16 23.57 -28.88
CA SER A 29 -11.54 22.46 -28.21
C SER A 29 -10.19 22.79 -27.53
N ILE A 30 -9.51 23.88 -27.94
CA ILE A 30 -8.25 24.31 -27.36
C ILE A 30 -8.41 24.63 -25.86
N VAL A 31 -9.49 25.32 -25.48
CA VAL A 31 -9.72 25.74 -24.10
C VAL A 31 -9.79 24.54 -23.13
N PRO A 32 -10.69 23.55 -23.34
CA PRO A 32 -10.74 22.40 -22.46
C PRO A 32 -9.48 21.53 -22.51
N LEU A 33 -8.79 21.46 -23.65
CA LEU A 33 -7.56 20.72 -23.79
C LEU A 33 -6.43 21.35 -22.98
N VAL A 34 -6.24 22.67 -23.06
CA VAL A 34 -5.26 23.40 -22.26
C VAL A 34 -5.59 23.28 -20.77
N PHE A 35 -6.86 23.40 -20.39
CA PHE A 35 -7.28 23.28 -19.01
C PHE A 35 -7.06 21.86 -18.46
N GLY A 36 -7.35 20.84 -19.25
CA GLY A 36 -7.08 19.45 -18.90
C GLY A 36 -5.59 19.17 -18.70
N LEU A 37 -4.75 19.67 -19.61
CA LEU A 37 -3.30 19.51 -19.53
C LEU A 37 -2.73 20.24 -18.31
N LEU A 38 -3.20 21.44 -18.04
CA LEU A 38 -2.81 22.24 -16.88
C LEU A 38 -3.24 21.59 -15.57
N SER A 39 -4.43 20.99 -15.55
CA SER A 39 -4.91 20.22 -14.39
C SER A 39 -4.02 19.03 -14.10
N ILE A 40 -3.61 18.26 -15.10
CA ILE A 40 -2.69 17.12 -14.90
C ILE A 40 -1.33 17.60 -14.40
N LEU A 41 -0.78 18.66 -14.98
CA LEU A 41 0.53 19.19 -14.59
C LEU A 41 0.54 19.79 -13.18
N VAL A 42 -0.54 20.40 -12.75
CA VAL A 42 -0.62 21.09 -11.45
C VAL A 42 -1.14 20.15 -10.35
N LEU A 43 -2.23 19.43 -10.61
CA LEU A 43 -2.86 18.59 -9.59
C LEU A 43 -2.04 17.36 -9.27
N ASN A 44 -1.39 16.74 -10.27
CA ASN A 44 -0.60 15.54 -10.05
C ASN A 44 0.58 15.76 -9.06
N PRO A 45 1.43 16.80 -9.21
CA PRO A 45 2.48 17.06 -8.21
C PRO A 45 1.93 17.46 -6.84
N ILE A 46 0.80 18.18 -6.78
CA ILE A 46 0.17 18.55 -5.51
C ILE A 46 -0.30 17.30 -4.76
N VAL A 47 -0.97 16.37 -5.45
CA VAL A 47 -1.43 15.12 -4.86
C VAL A 47 -0.25 14.26 -4.41
N SER A 48 0.78 14.11 -5.25
CA SER A 48 1.97 13.34 -4.91
C SER A 48 2.72 13.93 -3.71
N PHE A 49 2.83 15.25 -3.64
CA PHE A 49 3.45 15.94 -2.50
C PHE A 49 2.63 15.77 -1.21
N SER A 50 1.31 15.89 -1.32
CA SER A 50 0.40 15.68 -0.19
C SER A 50 0.47 14.24 0.34
N GLN A 51 0.50 13.25 -0.54
CA GLN A 51 0.66 11.84 -0.15
C GLN A 51 2.02 11.60 0.53
N LYS A 52 3.10 12.20 0.02
CA LYS A 52 4.43 12.09 0.63
C LYS A 52 4.48 12.69 2.03
N ILE A 53 3.87 13.85 2.24
CA ILE A 53 3.75 14.46 3.57
C ILE A 53 2.91 13.59 4.50
N TYR A 54 1.80 13.05 3.98
CA TYR A 54 0.94 12.17 4.76
C TYR A 54 1.68 10.90 5.19
N SER A 55 2.39 10.23 4.28
CA SER A 55 3.14 9.01 4.61
C SER A 55 4.24 9.26 5.63
N VAL A 56 5.02 10.34 5.47
CA VAL A 56 6.08 10.70 6.42
C VAL A 56 5.51 11.06 7.81
N ASN A 57 4.40 11.77 7.86
CA ASN A 57 3.75 12.09 9.13
C ASN A 57 3.08 10.86 9.75
N TYR A 58 2.49 10.00 8.93
CA TYR A 58 1.93 8.73 9.37
C TYR A 58 3.00 7.81 9.97
N GLU A 59 4.17 7.71 9.32
CA GLU A 59 5.32 6.99 9.86
C GLU A 59 5.85 7.60 11.17
N LYS A 60 5.84 8.92 11.30
CA LYS A 60 6.27 9.59 12.55
C LYS A 60 5.29 9.37 13.71
N ILE A 61 3.99 9.32 13.42
CA ILE A 61 2.95 9.22 14.45
C ILE A 61 2.67 7.76 14.81
N PHE A 62 2.65 6.87 13.82
CA PHE A 62 2.24 5.48 13.97
C PHE A 62 3.36 4.46 13.76
N GLY A 63 4.46 4.81 13.12
CA GLY A 63 5.60 3.97 12.86
C GLY A 63 6.87 4.61 13.40
N LYS A 64 7.32 4.19 14.57
CA LYS A 64 8.76 4.22 14.83
C LYS A 64 9.35 3.24 13.83
N GLY A 65 9.98 3.64 12.74
CA GLY A 65 10.53 2.90 11.60
C GLY A 65 11.13 1.48 11.78
N ASN A 66 10.64 0.76 12.76
CA ASN A 66 11.09 -0.55 13.20
C ASN A 66 10.25 -1.69 12.66
N TYR A 67 9.14 -1.42 11.95
CA TYR A 67 8.36 -2.47 11.29
C TYR A 67 7.74 -1.99 9.98
N SER A 68 7.53 -2.90 9.06
CA SER A 68 6.74 -2.69 7.86
C SER A 68 5.83 -3.89 7.61
N ILE A 69 4.60 -3.61 7.16
CA ILE A 69 3.61 -4.62 6.86
C ILE A 69 3.17 -4.43 5.41
N SER A 70 3.23 -5.49 4.63
CA SER A 70 2.74 -5.53 3.26
C SER A 70 1.79 -6.71 3.12
N ILE A 71 0.57 -6.43 2.69
CA ILE A 71 -0.45 -7.45 2.41
C ILE A 71 -0.67 -7.47 0.91
N SER A 72 -0.52 -8.64 0.29
CA SER A 72 -0.76 -8.85 -1.13
C SER A 72 -1.64 -10.07 -1.34
N ASN A 73 -2.08 -10.30 -2.60
CA ASN A 73 -2.81 -11.52 -2.97
C ASN A 73 -2.01 -12.81 -2.71
N GLN A 74 -0.69 -12.70 -2.54
CA GLN A 74 0.22 -13.82 -2.27
C GLN A 74 0.45 -14.05 -0.77
N GLY A 75 -0.13 -13.24 0.10
CA GLY A 75 -0.02 -13.33 1.54
C GLY A 75 0.43 -12.06 2.24
N LEU A 76 0.68 -12.21 3.53
CA LEU A 76 1.18 -11.17 4.41
C LEU A 76 2.70 -11.25 4.48
N TRP A 77 3.36 -10.11 4.32
CA TRP A 77 4.76 -9.92 4.65
C TRP A 77 4.88 -8.86 5.74
N LEU A 78 5.51 -9.24 6.83
CA LEU A 78 5.75 -8.37 7.96
C LEU A 78 7.25 -8.38 8.25
N ARG A 79 7.82 -7.22 8.36
CA ARG A 79 9.21 -7.00 8.70
C ARG A 79 9.25 -6.28 10.04
N ASP A 80 9.94 -6.88 10.99
CA ASP A 80 10.10 -6.37 12.36
C ASP A 80 11.59 -6.19 12.63
N ARG A 81 12.02 -4.97 12.90
CA ARG A 81 13.40 -4.63 13.15
C ARG A 81 13.58 -4.22 14.61
N SER A 82 14.35 -4.97 15.34
CA SER A 82 14.73 -4.70 16.73
C SER A 82 16.24 -4.44 16.86
N ASN A 83 16.67 -3.96 18.01
CA ASN A 83 18.09 -3.78 18.28
C ASN A 83 18.89 -5.11 18.28
N LEU A 84 18.22 -6.24 18.33
CA LEU A 84 18.81 -7.59 18.34
C LEU A 84 18.91 -8.20 16.94
N GLY A 85 18.37 -7.54 15.92
CA GLY A 85 18.33 -8.02 14.55
C GLY A 85 16.97 -7.78 13.89
N GLU A 86 16.75 -8.42 12.77
CA GLU A 86 15.58 -8.28 11.94
C GLU A 86 14.82 -9.61 11.86
N THR A 87 13.51 -9.55 11.99
CA THR A 87 12.62 -10.69 11.80
C THR A 87 11.69 -10.43 10.63
N ILE A 88 11.76 -11.27 9.60
CA ILE A 88 10.81 -11.23 8.49
C ILE A 88 9.80 -12.34 8.69
N ILE A 89 8.52 -12.01 8.65
CA ILE A 89 7.42 -12.95 8.85
C ILE A 89 6.61 -12.99 7.56
N ASN A 90 6.48 -14.17 6.98
CA ASN A 90 5.56 -14.43 5.88
C ASN A 90 4.40 -15.29 6.40
N GLY A 91 3.18 -14.97 6.00
CA GLY A 91 2.01 -15.73 6.41
C GLY A 91 0.92 -15.73 5.35
N THR A 92 0.07 -16.74 5.35
CA THR A 92 -0.98 -16.89 4.34
C THR A 92 -2.21 -16.04 4.64
N PHE A 93 -2.51 -15.83 5.90
CA PHE A 93 -3.72 -15.12 6.34
C PHE A 93 -3.47 -14.40 7.66
N LEU A 94 -3.97 -13.17 7.78
CA LEU A 94 -3.92 -12.36 8.99
C LEU A 94 -5.34 -12.15 9.53
N ASP A 95 -5.60 -12.66 10.73
CA ASP A 95 -6.78 -12.31 11.52
C ASP A 95 -6.43 -11.12 12.42
N THR A 96 -6.83 -9.93 11.99
CA THR A 96 -6.53 -8.68 12.69
C THR A 96 -7.25 -8.53 14.03
N GLU A 97 -8.43 -9.13 14.19
CA GLU A 97 -9.19 -9.06 15.45
C GLU A 97 -8.49 -9.84 16.57
N ARG A 98 -8.01 -11.03 16.23
CA ARG A 98 -7.33 -11.93 17.17
C ARG A 98 -5.80 -11.79 17.11
N ALA A 99 -5.27 -10.92 16.25
CA ALA A 99 -3.84 -10.73 16.01
C ALA A 99 -3.11 -12.05 15.75
N ARG A 100 -3.66 -12.89 14.84
CA ARG A 100 -3.14 -14.23 14.49
C ARG A 100 -2.77 -14.32 13.02
N ILE A 101 -1.67 -15.02 12.76
CA ILE A 101 -1.18 -15.34 11.41
C ILE A 101 -1.27 -16.84 11.22
N LYS A 102 -1.82 -17.26 10.08
CA LYS A 102 -1.93 -18.68 9.69
C LYS A 102 -0.72 -19.09 8.87
N ARG A 103 -0.14 -20.23 9.22
CA ARG A 103 1.08 -20.80 8.61
C ARG A 103 2.19 -19.78 8.46
N PRO A 104 2.60 -19.12 9.54
CA PRO A 104 3.66 -18.15 9.49
C PRO A 104 5.02 -18.83 9.32
N VAL A 105 5.88 -18.20 8.54
CA VAL A 105 7.30 -18.53 8.41
C VAL A 105 8.08 -17.32 8.92
N PHE A 106 8.88 -17.53 9.94
CA PHE A 106 9.76 -16.53 10.54
C PHE A 106 11.17 -16.72 10.01
N PHE A 107 11.75 -15.67 9.47
CA PHE A 107 13.16 -15.61 9.10
C PHE A 107 13.85 -14.67 10.08
N LEU A 108 14.71 -15.21 10.92
CA LEU A 108 15.50 -14.43 11.86
C LEU A 108 16.86 -14.08 11.24
N ILE A 109 17.16 -12.79 11.24
CA ILE A 109 18.39 -12.22 10.68
C ILE A 109 19.08 -11.48 11.82
N ASN A 110 20.38 -11.75 12.02
CA ASN A 110 21.15 -11.09 13.05
C ASN A 110 21.46 -9.62 12.68
N SER A 111 21.96 -8.84 13.64
CA SER A 111 22.43 -7.45 13.44
C SER A 111 23.44 -7.31 12.29
N ASP A 112 24.23 -8.34 12.02
CA ASP A 112 25.22 -8.40 10.94
C ASP A 112 24.62 -8.79 9.56
N THR A 113 23.29 -8.73 9.42
CA THR A 113 22.54 -9.09 8.21
C THR A 113 22.70 -10.55 7.78
N GLN A 114 23.14 -11.43 8.69
CA GLN A 114 23.27 -12.85 8.41
C GLN A 114 22.00 -13.60 8.81
N PHE A 115 21.51 -14.43 7.89
CA PHE A 115 20.40 -15.34 8.17
C PHE A 115 20.81 -16.32 9.28
N THR A 116 19.99 -16.39 10.33
CA THR A 116 20.28 -17.22 11.50
C THR A 116 19.43 -18.48 11.52
N LYS A 117 18.12 -18.36 11.40
CA LYS A 117 17.19 -19.51 11.46
C LYS A 117 15.86 -19.21 10.78
N ARG A 118 15.24 -20.30 10.29
CA ARG A 118 13.86 -20.32 9.82
C ARG A 118 13.01 -21.07 10.83
N ILE A 119 11.85 -20.50 11.16
CA ILE A 119 10.88 -21.11 12.05
C ILE A 119 9.53 -21.11 11.34
N ASP A 120 9.01 -22.30 11.09
CA ASP A 120 7.67 -22.50 10.55
C ASP A 120 6.72 -22.82 11.70
N ALA A 121 5.44 -22.38 11.64
CA ALA A 121 4.45 -22.74 12.64
C ALA A 121 3.07 -22.90 12.00
N ASP A 122 2.15 -23.57 12.69
CA ASP A 122 0.76 -23.68 12.24
C ASP A 122 0.02 -22.36 12.44
N TRP A 123 0.22 -21.75 13.61
CA TRP A 123 -0.31 -20.46 13.98
C TRP A 123 0.71 -19.65 14.79
N ALA A 124 0.67 -18.34 14.62
CA ALA A 124 1.34 -17.40 15.52
C ALA A 124 0.35 -16.33 15.95
N TYR A 125 0.33 -15.98 17.22
CA TYR A 125 -0.47 -14.89 17.76
C TYR A 125 0.40 -13.91 18.52
N LEU A 126 0.10 -12.63 18.31
CA LEU A 126 0.83 -11.53 18.94
C LEU A 126 0.12 -11.13 20.22
N ASP A 127 0.85 -11.21 21.32
CA ASP A 127 0.41 -10.74 22.62
C ASP A 127 1.56 -10.03 23.35
N ASN A 128 1.28 -8.81 23.84
CA ASN A 128 2.25 -8.02 24.62
C ASN A 128 3.67 -7.96 24.02
N TYR A 129 3.79 -7.58 22.74
CA TYR A 129 5.06 -7.50 22.01
C TYR A 129 5.80 -8.84 21.89
N VAL A 130 5.07 -9.97 21.95
CA VAL A 130 5.63 -11.30 21.83
C VAL A 130 4.78 -12.13 20.88
N TRP A 131 5.43 -12.69 19.86
CA TRP A 131 4.85 -13.73 19.02
C TRP A 131 4.91 -15.08 19.74
N ASN A 132 3.76 -15.68 19.95
CA ASN A 132 3.61 -17.02 20.48
C ASN A 132 3.31 -17.97 19.33
N LEU A 133 4.15 -18.97 19.11
CA LEU A 133 4.06 -19.88 17.99
C LEU A 133 3.49 -21.23 18.45
N GLU A 134 2.50 -21.74 17.70
CA GLU A 134 1.94 -23.08 17.91
C GLU A 134 2.59 -24.07 16.93
N ASN A 135 3.00 -25.21 17.45
CA ASN A 135 3.66 -26.29 16.72
C ASN A 135 4.87 -25.81 15.91
N PRO A 136 5.86 -25.14 16.52
CA PRO A 136 6.99 -24.60 15.81
C PRO A 136 7.91 -25.68 15.27
N MET A 137 8.39 -25.48 14.05
CA MET A 137 9.45 -26.27 13.41
C MET A 137 10.64 -25.36 13.13
N VAL A 138 11.79 -25.67 13.68
CA VAL A 138 13.01 -24.88 13.53
C VAL A 138 13.90 -25.55 12.49
N ASN A 139 14.23 -24.85 11.39
CA ASN A 139 15.03 -25.38 10.27
C ASN A 139 14.52 -26.73 9.73
N GLY A 140 13.20 -26.98 9.78
CA GLY A 140 12.58 -28.23 9.33
C GLY A 140 12.47 -29.32 10.37
N GLU A 141 13.08 -29.17 11.56
CA GLU A 141 12.98 -30.13 12.66
C GLU A 141 11.87 -29.71 13.64
N LYS A 142 11.03 -30.67 14.04
CA LYS A 142 9.99 -30.41 15.04
C LYS A 142 10.61 -30.04 16.37
N PHE A 143 10.28 -28.86 16.87
CA PHE A 143 10.62 -28.47 18.22
C PHE A 143 9.71 -29.26 19.18
N ASN A 144 10.27 -29.87 20.24
CA ASN A 144 9.51 -30.69 21.17
C ASN A 144 8.24 -29.97 21.63
N SER A 145 7.10 -30.60 21.39
CA SER A 145 5.75 -30.04 21.32
C SER A 145 5.15 -29.53 22.64
N SER A 146 5.90 -29.49 23.72
CA SER A 146 5.40 -28.99 25.02
C SER A 146 5.79 -27.52 25.31
N THR A 147 6.58 -26.89 24.45
CA THR A 147 7.08 -25.53 24.70
C THR A 147 6.62 -24.60 23.61
N THR A 148 5.74 -23.65 23.93
CA THR A 148 5.39 -22.54 23.05
C THR A 148 6.64 -21.70 22.80
N LEU A 149 7.08 -21.61 21.54
CA LEU A 149 8.22 -20.77 21.20
C LEU A 149 7.78 -19.31 21.20
N LYS A 150 8.54 -18.46 21.87
CA LYS A 150 8.23 -17.03 22.02
C LYS A 150 9.31 -16.21 21.29
N ILE A 151 8.87 -15.32 20.41
CA ILE A 151 9.74 -14.39 19.68
C ILE A 151 9.35 -12.97 20.06
N LYS A 152 10.31 -12.17 20.54
CA LYS A 152 10.08 -10.77 20.85
C LYS A 152 9.82 -9.97 19.57
N SER A 153 8.89 -9.03 19.64
CA SER A 153 8.48 -8.14 18.56
C SER A 153 8.48 -6.69 19.04
N VAL A 154 8.60 -5.77 18.13
CA VAL A 154 8.37 -4.34 18.37
C VAL A 154 6.88 -3.99 18.17
N LEU A 155 6.14 -4.86 17.49
CA LEU A 155 4.73 -4.70 17.19
C LEU A 155 3.83 -4.99 18.39
N ASN A 156 2.76 -4.21 18.48
CA ASN A 156 1.64 -4.48 19.38
C ASN A 156 0.41 -4.93 18.56
N LYS A 157 -0.55 -5.53 19.24
CA LYS A 157 -1.85 -5.95 18.67
C LYS A 157 -2.60 -4.79 18.01
N SER A 158 -2.52 -3.57 18.55
CA SER A 158 -3.09 -2.36 17.97
C SER A 158 -2.52 -2.04 16.58
N ASP A 159 -1.22 -2.26 16.38
CA ASP A 159 -0.54 -1.89 15.14
C ASP A 159 -1.02 -2.74 13.96
N LEU A 160 -1.32 -4.02 14.21
CA LEU A 160 -1.89 -4.93 13.21
C LEU A 160 -3.31 -4.51 12.77
N LYS A 161 -4.13 -3.96 13.67
CA LYS A 161 -5.47 -3.48 13.35
C LYS A 161 -5.46 -2.25 12.45
N TYR A 162 -4.56 -1.32 12.71
CA TYR A 162 -4.48 -0.08 11.91
C TYR A 162 -3.99 -0.32 10.48
N THR A 163 -3.13 -1.31 10.29
CA THR A 163 -2.56 -1.61 8.96
C THR A 163 -3.58 -2.24 8.00
N SER A 164 -4.56 -3.00 8.52
CA SER A 164 -5.60 -3.60 7.66
C SER A 164 -6.59 -2.57 7.09
N ASN A 165 -6.69 -1.40 7.72
CA ASN A 165 -7.60 -0.33 7.32
C ASN A 165 -6.91 0.77 6.50
N ALA A 166 -5.61 0.66 6.22
CA ALA A 166 -4.93 1.61 5.36
C ALA A 166 -5.43 1.43 3.91
N PRO A 167 -6.03 2.46 3.29
CA PRO A 167 -6.42 2.38 1.91
C PRO A 167 -5.15 2.22 1.07
N TYR A 168 -5.09 1.15 0.27
CA TYR A 168 -4.05 1.00 -0.74
C TYR A 168 -4.20 2.13 -1.75
N SER A 169 -3.41 3.18 -1.64
CA SER A 169 -3.29 4.20 -2.66
C SER A 169 -2.48 3.62 -3.82
N LEU A 170 -3.12 2.80 -4.65
CA LEU A 170 -2.56 2.45 -5.94
C LEU A 170 -2.52 3.74 -6.77
N SER A 171 -1.33 4.20 -7.10
CA SER A 171 -1.19 5.32 -8.02
C SER A 171 -1.68 4.88 -9.41
N PHE A 172 -2.36 5.76 -10.13
CA PHE A 172 -2.86 5.49 -11.48
C PHE A 172 -1.75 5.01 -12.45
N PHE A 173 -0.49 5.31 -12.15
CA PHE A 173 0.68 4.93 -12.94
C PHE A 173 1.26 3.54 -12.62
N GLU A 174 0.78 2.88 -11.56
CA GLU A 174 1.19 1.50 -11.24
C GLU A 174 0.28 0.44 -11.87
N ILE A 175 -0.77 0.87 -12.59
CA ILE A 175 -1.76 -0.01 -13.22
C ILE A 175 -1.47 -0.21 -14.73
N ALA A 176 -0.51 0.50 -15.31
CA ALA A 176 -0.16 0.43 -16.72
C ALA A 176 0.98 -0.55 -17.00
#